data_78600bac5e0c3d77ac0db74ee3485c69
#
_entry.id   78600bac5e0c3d77ac0db74ee3485c69
#
_cell.length_a   1.000
_cell.length_b   1.000
_cell.length_c   1.000
_cell.angle_alpha   90.00
_cell.angle_beta   90.00
_cell.angle_gamma   90.00
#
_symmetry.space_group_name_H-M   'P 1'
#
loop_
_entity.id
_entity.type
_entity.pdbx_description
1 polymer ?
#
loop_
_entity_poly.entity_id
_entity_poly.type
_entity_poly.pdbx_seq_one_letter_code
_entity_poly.pdbx_strand_id
1 'polypeptide(L)'
;MLFLVISTPRPDKPSAVVAARRKWWSWMQPLLKSGLARAHYARVGRGAVALFDVDSTATLHRLINEWSEIIPAHYDVYPLLDPASAQKFLAKKGGRT
;
A
#
# COMPACT_ATOMS: atom_id res chain seq x y z
N MET A 1 3.90 -1.43 -11.66
CA MET A 1 2.55 -0.84 -11.44
C MET A 1 2.47 -0.35 -10.01
N LEU A 2 1.99 0.85 -9.84
CA LEU A 2 1.98 1.55 -8.56
C LEU A 2 0.58 1.56 -7.97
N PHE A 3 0.46 1.17 -6.70
CA PHE A 3 -0.83 1.12 -6.00
C PHE A 3 -0.72 1.71 -4.61
N LEU A 4 -1.71 2.53 -4.25
CA LEU A 4 -1.91 2.97 -2.87
C LEU A 4 -2.91 2.01 -2.22
N VAL A 5 -2.53 1.43 -1.09
CA VAL A 5 -3.38 0.53 -0.32
C VAL A 5 -3.61 1.13 1.06
N ILE A 6 -4.87 1.28 1.42
CA ILE A 6 -5.29 1.84 2.70
C ILE A 6 -6.00 0.74 3.48
N SER A 7 -5.51 0.41 4.67
CA SER A 7 -6.14 -0.58 5.53
C SER A 7 -6.99 0.10 6.60
N THR A 8 -8.16 -0.46 6.82
CA THR A 8 -9.08 -0.05 7.90
C THR A 8 -9.42 -1.30 8.71
N PRO A 9 -8.64 -1.62 9.75
CA PRO A 9 -8.92 -2.77 10.59
C PRO A 9 -10.13 -2.49 11.47
N ARG A 10 -10.78 -3.55 11.93
CA ARG A 10 -11.89 -3.41 12.90
C ARG A 10 -11.37 -2.80 14.21
N PRO A 11 -12.24 -2.09 14.95
CA PRO A 11 -11.84 -1.52 16.22
C PRO A 11 -11.43 -2.61 17.21
N ASP A 12 -10.28 -2.39 17.84
CA ASP A 12 -9.75 -3.23 18.92
C ASP A 12 -8.97 -2.35 19.88
N LYS A 13 -8.78 -2.82 21.10
CA LYS A 13 -7.90 -2.14 22.05
C LYS A 13 -6.47 -2.16 21.49
N PRO A 14 -5.72 -1.05 21.51
CA PRO A 14 -4.35 -1.06 21.02
C PRO A 14 -3.48 -2.14 21.64
N SER A 15 -3.65 -2.41 22.94
CA SER A 15 -2.89 -3.46 23.64
C SER A 15 -3.19 -4.87 23.12
N ALA A 16 -4.38 -5.11 22.58
CA ALA A 16 -4.76 -6.43 22.08
C ALA A 16 -4.11 -6.76 20.72
N VAL A 17 -3.58 -5.77 20.01
CA VAL A 17 -3.06 -5.94 18.65
C VAL A 17 -1.55 -5.65 18.53
N VAL A 18 -0.85 -5.48 19.66
CA VAL A 18 0.58 -5.15 19.66
C VAL A 18 1.40 -6.20 18.91
N ALA A 19 1.18 -7.48 19.19
CA ALA A 19 1.92 -8.56 18.55
C ALA A 19 1.70 -8.58 17.03
N ALA A 20 0.46 -8.43 16.59
CA ALA A 20 0.11 -8.39 15.18
C ALA A 20 0.76 -7.19 14.49
N ARG A 21 0.77 -6.02 15.12
CA ARG A 21 1.39 -4.80 14.58
C ARG A 21 2.89 -4.97 14.41
N ARG A 22 3.57 -5.58 15.39
CA ARG A 22 5.00 -5.88 15.29
C ARG A 22 5.30 -6.86 14.17
N LYS A 23 4.46 -7.88 14.01
CA LYS A 23 4.58 -8.86 12.93
C LYS A 23 4.42 -8.18 11.57
N TRP A 24 3.49 -7.24 11.44
CA TRP A 24 3.28 -6.48 10.23
C TRP A 24 4.52 -5.64 9.87
N TRP A 25 5.12 -4.97 10.83
CA TRP A 25 6.34 -4.20 10.59
C TRP A 25 7.49 -5.11 10.13
N SER A 26 7.64 -6.29 10.73
CA SER A 26 8.65 -7.26 10.30
C SER A 26 8.39 -7.75 8.87
N TRP A 27 7.13 -7.96 8.53
CA TRP A 27 6.72 -8.35 7.18
C TRP A 27 7.02 -7.26 6.15
N MET A 28 6.84 -6.00 6.52
CA MET A 28 7.03 -4.86 5.63
C MET A 28 8.52 -4.61 5.30
N GLN A 29 9.44 -4.91 6.21
CA GLN A 29 10.85 -4.59 6.05
C GLN A 29 11.47 -5.17 4.77
N PRO A 30 11.36 -6.47 4.47
CA PRO A 30 11.91 -7.00 3.22
C PRO A 30 11.22 -6.45 1.97
N LEU A 31 9.97 -6.05 2.07
CA LEU A 31 9.24 -5.45 0.95
C LEU A 31 9.80 -4.06 0.62
N LEU A 32 10.12 -3.26 1.64
CA LEU A 32 10.79 -1.98 1.46
C LEU A 32 12.18 -2.16 0.86
N LYS A 33 12.91 -3.15 1.34
CA LYS A 33 14.27 -3.43 0.88
C LYS A 33 14.33 -3.86 -0.57
N SER A 34 13.35 -4.67 -1.00
CA SER A 34 13.28 -5.16 -2.38
C SER A 34 12.68 -4.15 -3.36
N GLY A 35 12.03 -3.10 -2.87
CA GLY A 35 11.34 -2.13 -3.70
C GLY A 35 9.90 -2.49 -4.03
N LEU A 36 9.40 -3.63 -3.57
CA LEU A 36 7.98 -3.98 -3.73
C LEU A 36 7.09 -3.01 -2.96
N ALA A 37 7.55 -2.52 -1.81
CA ALA A 37 6.93 -1.40 -1.11
C ALA A 37 7.86 -0.20 -1.19
N ARG A 38 7.33 0.94 -1.59
CA ARG A 38 8.06 2.20 -1.67
C ARG A 38 8.01 2.98 -0.39
N ALA A 39 6.90 2.88 0.33
CA ALA A 39 6.68 3.63 1.56
C ALA A 39 5.51 3.02 2.31
N HIS A 40 5.45 3.28 3.62
CA HIS A 40 4.29 2.99 4.42
C HIS A 40 4.17 4.02 5.55
N TYR A 41 2.95 4.22 6.00
CA TYR A 41 2.66 5.15 7.09
C TYR A 41 1.54 4.58 7.96
N ALA A 42 1.60 4.83 9.26
CA ALA A 42 0.49 4.55 10.15
C ALA A 42 -0.59 5.61 9.94
N ARG A 43 -1.84 5.19 9.96
CA ARG A 43 -2.96 6.13 10.00
C ARG A 43 -3.19 6.58 11.43
N VAL A 44 -3.53 7.85 11.60
CA VAL A 44 -3.90 8.35 12.93
C VAL A 44 -5.11 7.56 13.43
N GLY A 45 -4.99 6.98 14.61
CA GLY A 45 -5.99 6.09 15.20
C GLY A 45 -5.67 4.63 14.93
N ARG A 46 -6.06 4.12 13.79
CA ARG A 46 -5.86 2.71 13.44
C ARG A 46 -5.64 2.55 11.93
N GLY A 47 -4.87 1.53 11.61
CA GLY A 47 -4.62 1.17 10.22
C GLY A 47 -3.31 1.69 9.68
N ALA A 48 -3.07 1.38 8.43
CA ALA A 48 -1.84 1.78 7.74
C ALA A 48 -2.11 2.08 6.28
N VAL A 49 -1.19 2.80 5.68
CA VAL A 49 -1.16 3.09 4.24
C VAL A 49 0.15 2.57 3.71
N ALA A 50 0.11 1.88 2.58
CA ALA A 50 1.32 1.41 1.91
C ALA A 50 1.26 1.77 0.43
N LEU A 51 2.43 2.08 -0.12
CA LEU A 51 2.61 2.35 -1.54
C LEU A 51 3.39 1.17 -2.11
N PHE A 52 2.72 0.34 -2.93
CA PHE A 52 3.33 -0.84 -3.55
C PHE A 52 3.66 -0.59 -5.01
N ASP A 53 4.84 -1.05 -5.41
CA ASP A 53 5.29 -1.03 -6.79
C ASP A 53 5.49 -2.48 -7.22
N VAL A 54 4.54 -3.02 -7.95
CA VAL A 54 4.47 -4.45 -8.28
C VAL A 54 4.49 -4.66 -9.79
N ASP A 55 4.87 -5.87 -10.19
CA ASP A 55 4.91 -6.26 -11.60
C ASP A 55 3.54 -6.67 -12.15
N SER A 56 2.63 -7.06 -11.27
CA SER A 56 1.31 -7.55 -11.67
C SER A 56 0.29 -7.36 -10.56
N THR A 57 -0.99 -7.40 -10.94
CA THR A 57 -2.08 -7.40 -9.96
C THR A 57 -2.09 -8.67 -9.12
N ALA A 58 -1.57 -9.79 -9.65
CA ALA A 58 -1.44 -11.04 -8.90
C ALA A 58 -0.48 -10.86 -7.72
N THR A 59 0.65 -10.18 -7.91
CA THR A 59 1.58 -9.88 -6.83
C THR A 59 0.93 -8.98 -5.78
N LEU A 60 0.19 -7.96 -6.19
CA LEU A 60 -0.54 -7.10 -5.27
C LEU A 60 -1.56 -7.90 -4.46
N HIS A 61 -2.31 -8.77 -5.10
CA HIS A 61 -3.29 -9.63 -4.45
C HIS A 61 -2.64 -10.50 -3.37
N ARG A 62 -1.48 -11.09 -3.68
CA ARG A 62 -0.70 -11.88 -2.72
C ARG A 62 -0.28 -11.03 -1.51
N LEU A 63 0.24 -9.82 -1.75
CA LEU A 63 0.68 -8.94 -0.67
C LEU A 63 -0.47 -8.52 0.24
N ILE A 64 -1.63 -8.21 -0.32
CA ILE A 64 -2.80 -7.83 0.47
C ILE A 64 -3.32 -9.02 1.28
N ASN A 65 -3.29 -10.22 0.71
CA ASN A 65 -3.69 -11.42 1.44
C ASN A 65 -2.71 -11.74 2.58
N GLU A 66 -1.41 -11.59 2.37
CA GLU A 66 -0.41 -11.74 3.43
C GLU A 66 -0.65 -10.72 4.54
N TRP A 67 -0.93 -9.47 4.17
CA TRP A 67 -1.26 -8.42 5.13
C TRP A 67 -2.50 -8.80 5.94
N SER A 68 -3.55 -9.27 5.26
CA SER A 68 -4.81 -9.65 5.89
C SER A 68 -4.66 -10.84 6.86
N GLU A 69 -3.73 -11.76 6.59
CA GLU A 69 -3.41 -12.84 7.50
C GLU A 69 -2.80 -12.32 8.81
N ILE A 70 -2.06 -11.22 8.73
CA ILE A 70 -1.43 -10.61 9.90
C ILE A 70 -2.43 -9.75 10.65
N ILE A 71 -3.12 -8.86 9.94
CA ILE A 71 -4.09 -7.92 10.51
C ILE A 71 -5.30 -7.89 9.57
N PRO A 72 -6.38 -8.62 9.90
CA PRO A 72 -7.59 -8.56 9.09
C PRO A 72 -8.15 -7.14 9.05
N ALA A 73 -8.50 -6.68 7.87
CA ALA A 73 -8.94 -5.31 7.67
C ALA A 73 -9.77 -5.20 6.38
N HIS A 74 -10.43 -4.07 6.24
CA HIS A 74 -10.94 -3.64 4.96
C HIS A 74 -9.82 -2.92 4.22
N TYR A 75 -9.66 -3.20 2.92
CA TYR A 75 -8.60 -2.60 2.11
C TYR A 75 -9.20 -1.80 0.97
N ASP A 76 -8.79 -0.55 0.86
CA ASP A 76 -9.06 0.29 -0.29
C ASP A 76 -7.80 0.33 -1.16
N VAL A 77 -7.95 0.06 -2.44
CA VAL A 77 -6.84 -0.06 -3.39
C VAL A 77 -7.02 0.95 -4.50
N TYR A 78 -6.02 1.79 -4.71
CA TYR A 78 -6.04 2.82 -5.75
C TYR A 78 -4.85 2.62 -6.68
N PRO A 79 -5.10 2.33 -7.98
CA PRO A 79 -4.01 2.36 -8.96
C PRO A 79 -3.53 3.79 -9.16
N LEU A 80 -2.23 3.97 -9.24
CA LEU A 80 -1.62 5.28 -9.38
C LEU A 80 -0.83 5.36 -10.67
N LEU A 81 -0.77 6.55 -11.20
CA LEU A 81 0.07 6.89 -12.34
C LEU A 81 1.24 7.73 -11.83
N ASP A 82 2.46 7.43 -12.28
CA ASP A 82 3.60 8.25 -11.89
C ASP A 82 3.50 9.65 -12.52
N PRO A 83 4.10 10.67 -11.86
CA PRO A 83 3.98 12.04 -12.33
C PRO A 83 4.52 12.24 -13.74
N ALA A 84 5.59 11.54 -14.12
CA ALA A 84 6.17 11.68 -15.45
C ALA A 84 5.19 11.23 -16.53
N SER A 85 4.49 10.11 -16.32
CA SER A 85 3.48 9.61 -17.26
C SER A 85 2.29 10.56 -17.34
N ALA A 86 1.84 11.10 -16.20
CA ALA A 86 0.75 12.08 -16.17
C ALA A 86 1.12 13.36 -16.91
N GLN A 87 2.32 13.89 -16.68
CA GLN A 87 2.84 15.08 -17.36
C GLN A 87 2.98 14.86 -18.86
N LYS A 88 3.42 13.68 -19.26
CA LYS A 88 3.57 13.30 -20.67
C LYS A 88 2.24 13.36 -21.39
N PHE A 89 1.18 12.87 -20.77
CA PHE A 89 -0.17 12.95 -21.31
C PHE A 89 -0.62 14.41 -21.48
N LEU A 90 -0.40 15.26 -20.47
CA LEU A 90 -0.77 16.68 -20.50
C LEU A 90 0.01 17.43 -21.56
N ALA A 91 1.31 17.19 -21.68
CA ALA A 91 2.15 17.82 -22.70
C ALA A 91 1.67 17.47 -24.11
N LYS A 92 1.30 16.21 -24.35
CA LYS A 92 0.77 15.76 -25.62
C LYS A 92 -0.54 16.46 -25.97
N LYS A 93 -1.43 16.64 -25.02
CA LYS A 93 -2.71 17.35 -25.21
C LYS A 93 -2.49 18.85 -25.40
N GLY A 94 -1.64 19.45 -24.55
CA GLY A 94 -1.34 20.88 -24.64
C GLY A 94 -0.65 21.28 -25.94
N GLY A 95 0.19 20.43 -26.47
CA GLY A 95 0.92 20.70 -27.72
C GLY A 95 0.06 20.79 -28.98
N ARG A 96 -1.23 20.51 -28.82
CA ARG A 96 -2.18 20.57 -29.96
C ARG A 96 -2.99 21.86 -30.04
N THR A 97 -2.85 22.69 -29.05
CA THR A 97 -3.59 23.96 -29.00
C THR A 97 -2.91 25.11 -29.75
#